data_d2f6f737f9b43569a588d4e1a2386817
#
_entry.id   d2f6f737f9b43569a588d4e1a2386817
#
_cell.length_a   1.000
_cell.length_b   1.000
_cell.length_c   1.000
_cell.angle_alpha   90.00
_cell.angle_beta   90.00
_cell.angle_gamma   90.00
#
_symmetry.space_group_name_H-M   'P 1'
#
loop_
_entity.id
_entity.type
_entity.pdbx_description
1 polymer ?
#
loop_
_entity_poly.entity_id
_entity_poly.type
_entity_poly.pdbx_seq_one_letter_code
_entity_poly.pdbx_strand_id
1 'polypeptide(L)'
;MKKITIAIDGYSSCGKSTMAKDLAHEIGYIYVDTGAMYRSVTLFAMRNGLFNSDGSIKTDELKDRMDDIDISFRLNSATGRPDTYLNGELVEKEIRTMEVSANVSRIATLPFVREALVAQQQAMGKKKGIIMDGRDIGTVVFPDAELKIFVTASAEVRARRRYDELKAKGMPADFDDILKNVKERDYIDSHRETSPLRKADDALELDNSNMTIDQQKAWLMARYMEKAAN
;
A
#
# COMPACT_ATOMS: atom_id res chain seq x y z
N MET A 1 -2.23 -20.61 -18.18
CA MET A 1 -2.17 -19.13 -18.27
C MET A 1 -0.75 -18.67 -17.99
N LYS A 2 -0.33 -17.64 -18.69
CA LYS A 2 0.99 -17.02 -18.50
C LYS A 2 1.05 -16.28 -17.13
N LYS A 3 2.15 -16.41 -16.42
CA LYS A 3 2.36 -15.60 -15.22
C LYS A 3 2.62 -14.15 -15.62
N ILE A 4 1.88 -13.24 -15.05
CA ILE A 4 1.99 -11.79 -15.28
C ILE A 4 2.31 -11.05 -13.98
N THR A 5 2.71 -9.80 -14.10
CA THR A 5 2.82 -8.83 -12.99
C THR A 5 1.57 -7.96 -12.98
N ILE A 6 0.97 -7.79 -11.81
CA ILE A 6 -0.23 -6.97 -11.63
C ILE A 6 0.11 -5.82 -10.69
N ALA A 7 -0.05 -4.59 -11.19
CA ALA A 7 0.15 -3.35 -10.45
C ALA A 7 -1.22 -2.74 -10.09
N ILE A 8 -1.46 -2.47 -8.81
CA ILE A 8 -2.71 -1.85 -8.35
C ILE A 8 -2.38 -0.58 -7.59
N ASP A 9 -2.57 0.57 -8.22
CA ASP A 9 -2.36 1.89 -7.62
C ASP A 9 -3.67 2.56 -7.24
N GLY A 10 -3.60 3.60 -6.45
CA GLY A 10 -4.75 4.42 -6.07
C GLY A 10 -4.67 4.95 -4.64
N TYR A 11 -5.65 5.72 -4.26
CA TYR A 11 -5.71 6.44 -2.99
C TYR A 11 -5.77 5.50 -1.76
N SER A 12 -5.51 6.07 -0.57
CA SER A 12 -5.62 5.32 0.68
C SER A 12 -7.06 4.87 0.94
N SER A 13 -7.21 3.71 1.61
CA SER A 13 -8.54 3.17 1.97
C SER A 13 -9.52 2.89 0.82
N CYS A 14 -9.02 2.79 -0.43
CA CYS A 14 -9.84 2.39 -1.60
C CYS A 14 -10.16 0.88 -1.64
N GLY A 15 -9.64 0.07 -0.71
CA GLY A 15 -9.83 -1.38 -0.74
C GLY A 15 -8.86 -2.16 -1.63
N LYS A 16 -7.82 -1.50 -2.19
CA LYS A 16 -6.80 -2.14 -3.05
C LYS A 16 -6.22 -3.43 -2.46
N SER A 17 -5.77 -3.35 -1.21
CA SER A 17 -5.14 -4.48 -0.55
C SER A 17 -6.09 -5.67 -0.36
N THR A 18 -7.37 -5.43 -0.13
CA THR A 18 -8.37 -6.50 -0.05
C THR A 18 -8.53 -7.17 -1.41
N MET A 19 -8.76 -6.38 -2.47
CA MET A 19 -8.90 -6.89 -3.83
C MET A 19 -7.66 -7.67 -4.29
N ALA A 20 -6.47 -7.12 -4.02
CA ALA A 20 -5.20 -7.71 -4.40
C ALA A 20 -4.95 -9.05 -3.68
N LYS A 21 -5.23 -9.11 -2.38
CA LYS A 21 -5.09 -10.34 -1.57
C LYS A 21 -6.03 -11.43 -2.05
N ASP A 22 -7.29 -11.08 -2.28
CA ASP A 22 -8.31 -12.03 -2.71
C ASP A 22 -7.96 -12.60 -4.09
N LEU A 23 -7.59 -11.75 -5.05
CA LEU A 23 -7.15 -12.21 -6.37
C LEU A 23 -5.89 -13.08 -6.27
N ALA A 24 -4.88 -12.64 -5.49
CA ALA A 24 -3.63 -13.40 -5.35
C ALA A 24 -3.88 -14.80 -4.80
N HIS A 25 -4.75 -14.93 -3.80
CA HIS A 25 -5.15 -16.22 -3.24
C HIS A 25 -5.83 -17.11 -4.30
N GLU A 26 -6.74 -16.54 -5.09
CA GLU A 26 -7.54 -17.30 -6.06
C GLU A 26 -6.69 -17.82 -7.24
N ILE A 27 -5.70 -17.01 -7.69
CA ILE A 27 -4.86 -17.37 -8.85
C ILE A 27 -3.48 -17.93 -8.46
N GLY A 28 -3.20 -18.08 -7.15
CA GLY A 28 -1.93 -18.61 -6.66
C GLY A 28 -0.73 -17.67 -6.88
N TYR A 29 -0.94 -16.35 -6.83
CA TYR A 29 0.10 -15.34 -6.97
C TYR A 29 0.60 -14.88 -5.61
N ILE A 30 1.82 -14.32 -5.59
CA ILE A 30 2.38 -13.66 -4.41
C ILE A 30 1.77 -12.26 -4.31
N TYR A 31 1.25 -11.91 -3.13
CA TYR A 31 0.78 -10.56 -2.84
C TYR A 31 1.81 -9.80 -1.99
N VAL A 32 2.07 -8.55 -2.34
CA VAL A 32 2.93 -7.63 -1.58
C VAL A 32 2.22 -6.30 -1.33
N ASP A 33 2.08 -5.94 -0.04
CA ASP A 33 1.57 -4.65 0.44
C ASP A 33 2.73 -3.66 0.58
N THR A 34 2.95 -2.82 -0.43
CA THR A 34 4.02 -1.81 -0.33
C THR A 34 3.72 -0.73 0.71
N GLY A 35 2.45 -0.45 0.95
CA GLY A 35 2.04 0.44 2.03
C GLY A 35 2.49 -0.05 3.40
N ALA A 36 2.51 -1.37 3.64
CA ALA A 36 3.07 -1.94 4.86
C ALA A 36 4.58 -1.70 4.98
N MET A 37 5.32 -1.71 3.86
CA MET A 37 6.75 -1.41 3.87
C MET A 37 7.02 0.03 4.33
N TYR A 38 6.34 1.03 3.74
CA TYR A 38 6.48 2.43 4.17
C TYR A 38 6.01 2.67 5.60
N ARG A 39 4.97 1.97 6.04
CA ARG A 39 4.48 2.02 7.42
C ARG A 39 5.48 1.40 8.40
N SER A 40 6.21 0.37 8.01
CA SER A 40 7.27 -0.23 8.83
C SER A 40 8.44 0.75 9.02
N VAL A 41 8.87 1.45 7.97
CA VAL A 41 9.86 2.53 8.08
C VAL A 41 9.35 3.65 9.00
N THR A 42 8.07 4.01 8.88
CA THR A 42 7.44 5.02 9.74
C THR A 42 7.47 4.60 11.20
N LEU A 43 7.07 3.35 11.49
CA LEU A 43 7.09 2.79 12.84
C LEU A 43 8.50 2.74 13.42
N PHE A 44 9.48 2.34 12.62
CA PHE A 44 10.89 2.38 13.01
C PHE A 44 11.32 3.80 13.41
N ALA A 45 11.01 4.80 12.57
CA ALA A 45 11.33 6.19 12.85
C ALA A 45 10.66 6.69 14.14
N MET A 46 9.40 6.33 14.37
CA MET A 46 8.67 6.70 15.60
C MET A 46 9.30 6.06 16.84
N ARG A 47 9.54 4.75 16.81
CA ARG A 47 10.14 4.00 17.94
C ARG A 47 11.54 4.49 18.32
N ASN A 48 12.27 5.05 17.36
CA ASN A 48 13.64 5.53 17.54
C ASN A 48 13.73 7.07 17.73
N GLY A 49 12.60 7.76 17.93
CA GLY A 49 12.59 9.19 18.19
C GLY A 49 13.10 10.03 17.01
N LEU A 50 12.91 9.56 15.78
CA LEU A 50 13.36 10.24 14.54
C LEU A 50 12.36 11.28 14.03
N PHE A 51 11.42 11.69 14.87
CA PHE A 51 10.56 12.85 14.67
C PHE A 51 10.90 13.93 15.70
N ASN A 52 10.97 15.18 15.25
CA ASN A 52 11.12 16.35 16.12
C ASN A 52 9.78 16.67 16.81
N SER A 53 9.82 17.53 17.83
CA SER A 53 8.63 17.97 18.56
C SER A 53 7.60 18.73 17.70
N ASP A 54 8.05 19.34 16.60
CA ASP A 54 7.20 19.98 15.58
C ASP A 54 6.64 18.99 14.55
N GLY A 55 6.97 17.70 14.70
CA GLY A 55 6.59 16.63 13.82
C GLY A 55 7.43 16.51 12.54
N SER A 56 8.46 17.34 12.32
CA SER A 56 9.38 17.16 11.21
C SER A 56 10.23 15.90 11.39
N ILE A 57 10.74 15.34 10.28
CA ILE A 57 11.52 14.11 10.31
C ILE A 57 13.00 14.47 10.42
N LYS A 58 13.74 13.78 11.27
CA LYS A 58 15.20 13.83 11.36
C LYS A 58 15.79 13.05 10.20
N THR A 59 15.79 13.69 9.03
CA THR A 59 16.02 13.04 7.73
C THR A 59 17.40 12.40 7.63
N ASP A 60 18.46 13.08 8.08
CA ASP A 60 19.83 12.56 8.02
C ASP A 60 20.00 11.36 8.95
N GLU A 61 19.48 11.45 10.18
CA GLU A 61 19.52 10.33 11.14
C GLU A 61 18.75 9.10 10.63
N LEU A 62 17.59 9.31 9.98
CA LEU A 62 16.84 8.20 9.37
C LEU A 62 17.61 7.60 8.21
N LYS A 63 18.23 8.43 7.35
CA LYS A 63 19.03 8.00 6.21
C LYS A 63 20.18 7.10 6.64
N ASP A 64 20.93 7.51 7.67
CA ASP A 64 22.07 6.76 8.21
C ASP A 64 21.67 5.41 8.83
N ARG A 65 20.39 5.26 9.17
CA ARG A 65 19.84 4.06 9.81
C ARG A 65 18.94 3.20 8.90
N MET A 66 18.92 3.48 7.60
CA MET A 66 18.12 2.67 6.67
C MET A 66 18.56 1.20 6.64
N ASP A 67 19.85 0.93 6.83
CA ASP A 67 20.39 -0.44 6.88
C ASP A 67 19.99 -1.20 8.17
N ASP A 68 19.51 -0.51 9.20
CA ASP A 68 18.96 -1.12 10.43
C ASP A 68 17.53 -1.65 10.22
N ILE A 69 16.93 -1.43 9.06
CA ILE A 69 15.51 -1.71 8.78
C ILE A 69 15.38 -2.97 7.91
N ASP A 70 15.07 -4.10 8.54
CA ASP A 70 14.69 -5.33 7.85
C ASP A 70 13.18 -5.51 7.85
N ILE A 71 12.58 -5.57 6.64
CA ILE A 71 11.14 -5.76 6.46
C ILE A 71 10.90 -7.08 5.78
N SER A 72 10.15 -7.96 6.43
CA SER A 72 9.79 -9.25 5.87
C SER A 72 8.29 -9.54 6.01
N PHE A 73 7.81 -10.43 5.13
CA PHE A 73 6.42 -10.90 5.13
C PHE A 73 6.40 -12.40 5.37
N ARG A 74 5.54 -12.87 6.29
CA ARG A 74 5.38 -14.30 6.57
C ARG A 74 3.91 -14.67 6.49
N LEU A 75 3.60 -15.76 5.80
CA LEU A 75 2.22 -16.24 5.70
C LEU A 75 1.69 -16.63 7.09
N ASN A 76 0.60 -16.02 7.49
CA ASN A 76 -0.13 -16.39 8.68
C ASN A 76 -1.09 -17.54 8.32
N SER A 77 -0.83 -18.73 8.86
CA SER A 77 -1.63 -19.91 8.57
C SER A 77 -3.08 -19.84 9.04
N ALA A 78 -3.37 -19.04 10.07
CA ALA A 78 -4.72 -18.88 10.59
C ALA A 78 -5.59 -17.96 9.71
N THR A 79 -4.98 -16.96 9.05
CA THR A 79 -5.71 -15.98 8.23
C THR A 79 -5.55 -16.22 6.73
N GLY A 80 -4.57 -17.04 6.32
CA GLY A 80 -4.18 -17.21 4.92
C GLY A 80 -3.56 -15.96 4.29
N ARG A 81 -3.16 -14.96 5.09
CA ARG A 81 -2.65 -13.66 4.64
C ARG A 81 -1.23 -13.42 5.17
N PRO A 82 -0.41 -12.67 4.45
CA PRO A 82 0.91 -12.32 4.97
C PRO A 82 0.79 -11.31 6.12
N ASP A 83 1.51 -11.56 7.21
CA ASP A 83 1.77 -10.61 8.27
C ASP A 83 3.11 -9.91 8.04
N THR A 84 3.20 -8.66 8.45
CA THR A 84 4.39 -7.81 8.31
C THR A 84 5.27 -7.90 9.54
N TYR A 85 6.57 -8.10 9.33
CA TYR A 85 7.60 -8.13 10.35
C TYR A 85 8.62 -7.01 10.12
N LEU A 86 8.99 -6.33 11.19
CA LEU A 86 10.06 -5.33 11.24
C LEU A 86 11.15 -5.85 12.17
N ASN A 87 12.37 -6.03 11.66
CA ASN A 87 13.51 -6.56 12.43
C ASN A 87 13.18 -7.87 13.16
N GLY A 88 12.39 -8.73 12.51
CA GLY A 88 11.95 -10.00 13.07
C GLY A 88 10.75 -9.94 14.02
N GLU A 89 10.27 -8.75 14.40
CA GLU A 89 9.10 -8.55 15.25
C GLU A 89 7.82 -8.42 14.42
N LEU A 90 6.74 -9.08 14.85
CA LEU A 90 5.41 -8.97 14.23
C LEU A 90 4.80 -7.60 14.51
N VAL A 91 4.64 -6.78 13.47
CA VAL A 91 4.14 -5.38 13.59
C VAL A 91 2.83 -5.12 12.82
N GLU A 92 2.18 -6.15 12.27
CA GLU A 92 1.00 -6.01 11.39
C GLU A 92 -0.12 -5.14 12.00
N LYS A 93 -0.36 -5.23 13.30
CA LYS A 93 -1.37 -4.40 13.98
C LYS A 93 -0.87 -2.98 14.20
N GLU A 94 0.36 -2.82 14.65
CA GLU A 94 0.94 -1.54 15.03
C GLU A 94 1.11 -0.60 13.84
N ILE A 95 1.54 -1.12 12.69
CA ILE A 95 1.65 -0.33 11.46
C ILE A 95 0.30 0.17 10.90
N ARG A 96 -0.84 -0.32 11.43
CA ARG A 96 -2.19 0.09 11.00
C ARG A 96 -2.83 1.15 11.89
N THR A 97 -2.16 1.61 12.93
CA THR A 97 -2.66 2.66 13.82
C THR A 97 -2.85 4.00 13.10
N MET A 98 -3.67 4.88 13.69
CA MET A 98 -3.85 6.24 13.17
C MET A 98 -2.56 7.06 13.25
N GLU A 99 -1.76 6.86 14.29
CA GLU A 99 -0.49 7.55 14.48
C GLU A 99 0.50 7.24 13.35
N VAL A 100 0.67 5.97 12.99
CA VAL A 100 1.46 5.58 11.80
C VAL A 100 0.82 6.13 10.52
N SER A 101 -0.51 6.10 10.41
CA SER A 101 -1.23 6.63 9.24
C SER A 101 -1.03 8.12 9.03
N ALA A 102 -0.92 8.90 10.11
CA ALA A 102 -0.69 10.34 10.04
C ALA A 102 0.71 10.70 9.51
N ASN A 103 1.68 9.82 9.66
CA ASN A 103 3.08 10.09 9.35
C ASN A 103 3.60 9.39 8.09
N VAL A 104 2.94 8.30 7.64
CA VAL A 104 3.47 7.45 6.56
C VAL A 104 3.64 8.17 5.21
N SER A 105 2.73 9.07 4.84
CA SER A 105 2.87 9.80 3.57
C SER A 105 4.05 10.77 3.60
N ARG A 106 4.40 11.32 4.77
CA ARG A 106 5.58 12.17 4.95
C ARG A 106 6.87 11.37 4.82
N ILE A 107 6.97 10.19 5.41
CA ILE A 107 8.09 9.25 5.21
C ILE A 107 8.20 8.88 3.73
N ALA A 108 7.08 8.64 3.06
CA ALA A 108 7.04 8.27 1.64
C ALA A 108 7.42 9.41 0.67
N THR A 109 7.62 10.65 1.13
CA THR A 109 8.19 11.72 0.31
C THR A 109 9.72 11.66 0.23
N LEU A 110 10.38 10.97 1.16
CA LEU A 110 11.84 10.94 1.26
C LEU A 110 12.45 10.10 0.12
N PRO A 111 13.30 10.69 -0.74
CA PRO A 111 13.83 10.00 -1.92
C PRO A 111 14.62 8.74 -1.57
N PHE A 112 15.48 8.78 -0.56
CA PHE A 112 16.31 7.63 -0.16
C PHE A 112 15.47 6.45 0.39
N VAL A 113 14.35 6.73 1.11
CA VAL A 113 13.42 5.68 1.55
C VAL A 113 12.76 5.03 0.34
N ARG A 114 12.33 5.84 -0.62
CA ARG A 114 11.71 5.33 -1.86
C ARG A 114 12.69 4.49 -2.66
N GLU A 115 13.90 4.97 -2.86
CA GLU A 115 14.95 4.27 -3.60
C GLU A 115 15.22 2.89 -3.01
N ALA A 116 15.41 2.80 -1.69
CA ALA A 116 15.63 1.54 -0.99
C ALA A 116 14.43 0.57 -1.13
N LEU A 117 13.22 1.05 -0.92
CA LEU A 117 12.02 0.20 -0.97
C LEU A 117 11.66 -0.20 -2.41
N VAL A 118 11.78 0.69 -3.39
CA VAL A 118 11.52 0.37 -4.81
C VAL A 118 12.49 -0.71 -5.30
N ALA A 119 13.77 -0.64 -4.95
CA ALA A 119 14.74 -1.67 -5.31
C ALA A 119 14.34 -3.06 -4.76
N GLN A 120 13.87 -3.13 -3.51
CA GLN A 120 13.36 -4.37 -2.92
C GLN A 120 12.11 -4.87 -3.64
N GLN A 121 11.16 -3.98 -3.94
CA GLN A 121 9.92 -4.30 -4.64
C GLN A 121 10.19 -4.86 -6.05
N GLN A 122 11.07 -4.21 -6.80
CA GLN A 122 11.48 -4.69 -8.13
C GLN A 122 12.15 -6.06 -8.08
N ALA A 123 12.98 -6.31 -7.07
CA ALA A 123 13.61 -7.61 -6.87
C ALA A 123 12.58 -8.73 -6.64
N MET A 124 11.51 -8.45 -5.88
CA MET A 124 10.41 -9.40 -5.63
C MET A 124 9.64 -9.75 -6.92
N GLY A 125 9.51 -8.81 -7.86
CA GLY A 125 8.74 -8.99 -9.10
C GLY A 125 9.45 -9.73 -10.24
N LYS A 126 10.76 -10.02 -10.13
CA LYS A 126 11.56 -10.60 -11.23
C LYS A 126 11.01 -11.90 -11.82
N LYS A 127 10.32 -12.71 -11.03
CA LYS A 127 9.78 -14.01 -11.47
C LYS A 127 8.35 -13.95 -11.97
N LYS A 128 7.73 -12.76 -12.03
CA LYS A 128 6.28 -12.57 -12.27
C LYS A 128 5.41 -13.42 -11.34
N GLY A 129 4.11 -13.52 -11.59
CA GLY A 129 3.19 -14.18 -10.67
C GLY A 129 3.05 -13.42 -9.34
N ILE A 130 3.04 -12.09 -9.43
CA ILE A 130 2.98 -11.17 -8.30
C ILE A 130 1.89 -10.13 -8.50
N ILE A 131 1.22 -9.80 -7.41
CA ILE A 131 0.32 -8.65 -7.30
C ILE A 131 0.90 -7.71 -6.26
N MET A 132 1.06 -6.47 -6.64
CA MET A 132 1.59 -5.45 -5.73
C MET A 132 0.66 -4.24 -5.72
N ASP A 133 0.29 -3.75 -4.54
CA ASP A 133 -0.51 -2.54 -4.42
C ASP A 133 0.28 -1.39 -3.76
N GLY A 134 -0.01 -0.19 -4.25
CA GLY A 134 0.71 1.01 -3.78
C GLY A 134 0.16 2.32 -4.33
N ARG A 135 1.08 3.20 -4.72
CA ARG A 135 0.81 4.55 -5.27
C ARG A 135 1.48 4.80 -6.63
N ASP A 136 2.51 4.05 -6.92
CA ASP A 136 3.38 4.23 -8.08
C ASP A 136 3.89 2.90 -8.62
N ILE A 137 3.16 1.82 -8.38
CA ILE A 137 3.56 0.48 -8.80
C ILE A 137 3.59 0.41 -10.33
N GLY A 138 2.53 0.85 -10.99
CA GLY A 138 2.43 0.83 -12.46
C GLY A 138 3.19 1.94 -13.17
N THR A 139 3.68 2.96 -12.44
CA THR A 139 4.42 4.08 -13.03
C THR A 139 5.93 4.01 -12.79
N VAL A 140 6.36 3.41 -11.67
CA VAL A 140 7.78 3.40 -11.23
C VAL A 140 8.29 2.00 -10.93
N VAL A 141 7.57 1.23 -10.12
CA VAL A 141 8.06 -0.09 -9.67
C VAL A 141 8.01 -1.08 -10.82
N PHE A 142 6.88 -1.21 -11.49
CA PHE A 142 6.65 -2.10 -12.63
C PHE A 142 6.00 -1.34 -13.80
N PRO A 143 6.75 -0.46 -14.47
CA PRO A 143 6.22 0.28 -15.62
C PRO A 143 5.81 -0.62 -16.79
N ASP A 144 6.33 -1.85 -16.84
CA ASP A 144 6.01 -2.86 -17.85
C ASP A 144 5.04 -3.95 -17.33
N ALA A 145 4.32 -3.71 -16.22
CA ALA A 145 3.33 -4.65 -15.71
C ALA A 145 2.24 -4.89 -16.77
N GLU A 146 1.89 -6.16 -17.00
CA GLU A 146 0.91 -6.55 -18.01
C GLU A 146 -0.52 -6.12 -17.65
N LEU A 147 -0.80 -6.00 -16.36
CA LEU A 147 -2.09 -5.47 -15.86
C LEU A 147 -1.83 -4.36 -14.86
N LYS A 148 -2.27 -3.16 -15.20
CA LYS A 148 -2.23 -1.99 -14.32
C LYS A 148 -3.63 -1.51 -14.03
N ILE A 149 -3.93 -1.28 -12.76
CA ILE A 149 -5.23 -0.84 -12.29
C ILE A 149 -5.03 0.38 -11.39
N PHE A 150 -5.83 1.41 -11.63
CA PHE A 150 -5.89 2.60 -10.78
C PHE A 150 -7.25 2.65 -10.08
N VAL A 151 -7.25 2.45 -8.76
CA VAL A 151 -8.48 2.36 -7.95
C VAL A 151 -8.78 3.70 -7.33
N THR A 152 -10.00 4.18 -7.54
CA THR A 152 -10.52 5.42 -6.94
C THR A 152 -11.78 5.15 -6.12
N ALA A 153 -12.06 6.04 -5.18
CA ALA A 153 -13.33 6.20 -4.49
C ALA A 153 -13.37 7.59 -3.86
N SER A 154 -14.56 8.14 -3.59
CA SER A 154 -14.65 9.45 -2.92
C SER A 154 -13.98 9.42 -1.53
N ALA A 155 -13.48 10.57 -1.08
CA ALA A 155 -12.79 10.67 0.22
C ALA A 155 -13.72 10.23 1.36
N GLU A 156 -14.99 10.59 1.27
CA GLU A 156 -16.02 10.27 2.26
C GLU A 156 -16.28 8.75 2.34
N VAL A 157 -16.39 8.07 1.19
CA VAL A 157 -16.55 6.60 1.13
C VAL A 157 -15.33 5.92 1.73
N ARG A 158 -14.13 6.38 1.42
CA ARG A 158 -12.88 5.83 1.95
C ARG A 158 -12.73 6.05 3.45
N ALA A 159 -13.11 7.24 3.94
CA ALA A 159 -13.13 7.54 5.36
C ALA A 159 -14.14 6.66 6.12
N ARG A 160 -15.35 6.43 5.54
CA ARG A 160 -16.35 5.54 6.11
C ARG A 160 -15.83 4.10 6.22
N ARG A 161 -15.26 3.56 5.15
CA ARG A 161 -14.66 2.22 5.15
C ARG A 161 -13.58 2.07 6.23
N ARG A 162 -12.73 3.09 6.39
CA ARG A 162 -11.68 3.08 7.42
C ARG A 162 -12.24 3.19 8.82
N TYR A 163 -13.26 4.02 9.03
CA TYR A 163 -13.96 4.14 10.29
C TYR A 163 -14.57 2.79 10.72
N ASP A 164 -15.30 2.15 9.80
CA ASP A 164 -15.96 0.86 10.07
C ASP A 164 -14.92 -0.24 10.34
N GLU A 165 -13.80 -0.26 9.62
CA GLU A 165 -12.69 -1.19 9.86
C GLU A 165 -12.08 -1.02 11.25
N LEU A 166 -11.81 0.21 11.70
CA LEU A 166 -11.24 0.49 13.02
C LEU A 166 -12.23 0.10 14.12
N LYS A 167 -13.50 0.42 13.96
CA LYS A 167 -14.57 0.02 14.90
C LYS A 167 -14.70 -1.50 15.01
N ALA A 168 -14.68 -2.21 13.90
CA ALA A 168 -14.74 -3.67 13.89
C ALA A 168 -13.54 -4.32 14.60
N LYS A 169 -12.39 -3.64 14.62
CA LYS A 169 -11.18 -4.08 15.35
C LYS A 169 -11.12 -3.63 16.80
N GLY A 170 -12.16 -2.93 17.30
CA GLY A 170 -12.18 -2.35 18.65
C GLY A 170 -11.18 -1.21 18.87
N MET A 171 -10.71 -0.58 17.79
CA MET A 171 -9.77 0.53 17.84
C MET A 171 -10.51 1.88 17.96
N PRO A 172 -9.91 2.89 18.61
CA PRO A 172 -10.47 4.25 18.61
C PRO A 172 -10.65 4.75 17.16
N ALA A 173 -11.80 5.35 16.89
CA ALA A 173 -12.12 5.89 15.57
C ALA A 173 -13.01 7.11 15.71
N ASP A 174 -12.55 8.22 15.14
CA ASP A 174 -13.34 9.43 14.88
C ASP A 174 -13.43 9.64 13.37
N PHE A 175 -14.64 9.91 12.88
CA PHE A 175 -14.86 10.01 11.42
C PHE A 175 -14.22 11.25 10.82
N ASP A 176 -14.30 12.38 11.52
CA ASP A 176 -13.79 13.66 11.01
C ASP A 176 -12.26 13.67 10.98
N ASP A 177 -11.62 13.10 12.01
CA ASP A 177 -10.17 12.90 12.03
C ASP A 177 -9.71 11.95 10.90
N ILE A 178 -10.45 10.88 10.66
CA ILE A 178 -10.16 9.94 9.58
C ILE A 178 -10.32 10.61 8.21
N LEU A 179 -11.40 11.36 8.00
CA LEU A 179 -11.63 12.08 6.76
C LEU A 179 -10.56 13.13 6.49
N LYS A 180 -10.17 13.87 7.51
CA LYS A 180 -9.06 14.82 7.45
C LYS A 180 -7.75 14.10 7.05
N ASN A 181 -7.41 13.01 7.73
CA ASN A 181 -6.22 12.21 7.41
C ASN A 181 -6.25 11.67 5.98
N VAL A 182 -7.41 11.19 5.49
CA VAL A 182 -7.57 10.72 4.10
C VAL A 182 -7.25 11.85 3.12
N LYS A 183 -7.82 13.04 3.30
CA LYS A 183 -7.61 14.20 2.42
C LYS A 183 -6.16 14.71 2.45
N GLU A 184 -5.55 14.78 3.63
CA GLU A 184 -4.13 15.17 3.79
C GLU A 184 -3.20 14.19 3.07
N ARG A 185 -3.43 12.90 3.20
CA ARG A 185 -2.63 11.86 2.52
C ARG A 185 -2.79 11.91 1.01
N ASP A 186 -4.02 12.12 0.53
CA ASP A 186 -4.27 12.27 -0.90
C ASP A 186 -3.49 13.45 -1.48
N TYR A 187 -3.48 14.56 -0.75
CA TYR A 187 -2.72 15.74 -1.16
C TYR A 187 -1.22 15.44 -1.20
N ILE A 188 -0.65 14.90 -0.11
CA ILE A 188 0.78 14.60 -0.04
C ILE A 188 1.18 13.59 -1.11
N ASP A 189 0.42 12.47 -1.23
CA ASP A 189 0.73 11.39 -2.17
C ASP A 189 0.70 11.88 -3.63
N SER A 190 -0.22 12.81 -3.97
CA SER A 190 -0.38 13.34 -5.34
C SER A 190 0.56 14.50 -5.68
N HIS A 191 1.09 15.22 -4.68
CA HIS A 191 1.89 16.44 -4.89
C HIS A 191 3.36 16.28 -4.50
N ARG A 192 3.78 15.10 -4.02
CA ARG A 192 5.19 14.85 -3.72
C ARG A 192 6.02 14.93 -5.01
N GLU A 193 7.26 15.44 -4.90
CA GLU A 193 8.16 15.61 -6.04
C GLU A 193 8.60 14.27 -6.64
N THR A 194 8.88 13.29 -5.78
CA THR A 194 9.36 11.97 -6.23
C THR A 194 8.19 10.99 -6.36
N SER A 195 7.95 10.50 -7.58
CA SER A 195 6.95 9.46 -7.89
C SER A 195 5.55 9.78 -7.33
N PRO A 196 4.92 10.91 -7.71
CA PRO A 196 3.59 11.25 -7.23
C PRO A 196 2.57 10.19 -7.61
N LEU A 197 1.51 10.06 -6.79
CA LEU A 197 0.37 9.23 -7.12
C LEU A 197 -0.29 9.78 -8.39
N ARG A 198 -0.23 9.01 -9.46
CA ARG A 198 -0.91 9.31 -10.73
C ARG A 198 -1.27 8.00 -11.42
N LYS A 199 -2.31 8.04 -12.21
CA LYS A 199 -2.68 6.91 -13.06
C LYS A 199 -1.64 6.75 -14.17
N ALA A 200 -1.13 5.54 -14.39
CA ALA A 200 -0.33 5.23 -15.57
C ALA A 200 -1.22 5.30 -16.82
N ASP A 201 -0.64 5.71 -17.97
CA ASP A 201 -1.41 5.96 -19.19
C ASP A 201 -2.15 4.71 -19.69
N ASP A 202 -1.60 3.54 -19.46
CA ASP A 202 -2.15 2.23 -19.81
C ASP A 202 -2.92 1.55 -18.67
N ALA A 203 -3.12 2.23 -17.52
CA ALA A 203 -3.87 1.68 -16.40
C ALA A 203 -5.39 1.77 -16.62
N LEU A 204 -6.06 0.66 -16.31
CA LEU A 204 -7.51 0.62 -16.22
C LEU A 204 -7.97 1.31 -14.93
N GLU A 205 -8.93 2.22 -15.04
CA GLU A 205 -9.48 2.89 -13.88
C GLU A 205 -10.67 2.13 -13.32
N LEU A 206 -10.73 2.02 -12.00
CA LEU A 206 -11.83 1.44 -11.26
C LEU A 206 -12.29 2.39 -10.17
N ASP A 207 -13.40 3.10 -10.39
CA ASP A 207 -14.14 3.75 -9.32
C ASP A 207 -15.02 2.72 -8.61
N ASN A 208 -14.64 2.38 -7.39
CA ASN A 208 -15.36 1.38 -6.59
C ASN A 208 -16.25 2.00 -5.51
N SER A 209 -16.58 3.29 -5.60
CA SER A 209 -17.40 4.00 -4.61
C SER A 209 -18.71 3.27 -4.31
N ASN A 210 -19.36 2.75 -5.36
CA ASN A 210 -20.68 2.12 -5.29
C ASN A 210 -20.65 0.61 -5.59
N MET A 211 -19.47 -0.03 -5.57
CA MET A 211 -19.32 -1.45 -5.86
C MET A 211 -19.27 -2.29 -4.59
N THR A 212 -19.95 -3.42 -4.61
CA THR A 212 -19.76 -4.47 -3.58
C THR A 212 -18.39 -5.12 -3.71
N ILE A 213 -17.94 -5.82 -2.67
CA ILE A 213 -16.67 -6.57 -2.71
C ILE A 213 -16.71 -7.63 -3.82
N ASP A 214 -17.82 -8.34 -3.98
CA ASP A 214 -17.97 -9.38 -5.02
C ASP A 214 -17.93 -8.80 -6.44
N GLN A 215 -18.54 -7.63 -6.66
CA GLN A 215 -18.44 -6.93 -7.95
C GLN A 215 -16.99 -6.52 -8.27
N GLN A 216 -16.25 -6.03 -7.28
CA GLN A 216 -14.84 -5.68 -7.43
C GLN A 216 -14.00 -6.91 -7.77
N LYS A 217 -14.22 -8.03 -7.07
CA LYS A 217 -13.52 -9.31 -7.32
C LYS A 217 -13.80 -9.82 -8.74
N ALA A 218 -15.07 -9.86 -9.14
CA ALA A 218 -15.47 -10.31 -10.48
C ALA A 218 -14.84 -9.44 -11.57
N TRP A 219 -14.85 -8.12 -11.38
CA TRP A 219 -14.24 -7.18 -12.32
C TRP A 219 -12.73 -7.42 -12.46
N LEU A 220 -12.03 -7.53 -11.33
CA LEU A 220 -10.58 -7.73 -11.31
C LEU A 220 -10.18 -9.07 -11.93
N MET A 221 -10.92 -10.13 -11.61
CA MET A 221 -10.71 -11.47 -12.20
C MET A 221 -10.90 -11.45 -13.72
N ALA A 222 -11.92 -10.78 -14.22
CA ALA A 222 -12.15 -10.66 -15.66
C ALA A 222 -10.95 -9.98 -16.37
N ARG A 223 -10.42 -8.88 -15.79
CA ARG A 223 -9.25 -8.19 -16.36
C ARG A 223 -7.99 -9.05 -16.31
N TYR A 224 -7.79 -9.81 -15.22
CA TYR A 224 -6.70 -10.77 -15.15
C TYR A 224 -6.79 -11.83 -16.24
N MET A 225 -7.97 -12.45 -16.42
CA MET A 225 -8.17 -13.49 -17.41
C MET A 225 -7.89 -13.00 -18.85
N GLU A 226 -8.32 -11.77 -19.17
CA GLU A 226 -8.04 -11.13 -20.47
C GLU A 226 -6.52 -10.97 -20.71
N LYS A 227 -5.77 -10.53 -19.70
CA LYS A 227 -4.33 -10.26 -19.81
C LYS A 227 -3.46 -11.51 -19.74
N ALA A 228 -3.87 -12.52 -18.96
CA ALA A 228 -3.13 -13.77 -18.79
C ALA A 228 -3.37 -14.78 -19.92
N ALA A 229 -4.38 -14.58 -20.78
CA ALA A 229 -4.67 -15.40 -21.95
C ALA A 229 -3.77 -15.03 -23.15
N ASN A 230 -3.27 -13.81 -23.21
CA ASN A 230 -2.38 -13.28 -24.25
C ASN A 230 -0.90 -13.40 -23.80
#